data_c3f5226aa2c1095778d82c65a39f88d6
#
_entry.id   c3f5226aa2c1095778d82c65a39f88d6
#
_cell.length_a   1.000
_cell.length_b   1.000
_cell.length_c   1.000
_cell.angle_alpha   90.00
_cell.angle_beta   90.00
_cell.angle_gamma   90.00
#
_symmetry.space_group_name_H-M   'P 1'
#
loop_
_entity.id
_entity.type
_entity.pdbx_description
1 polymer ?
#
loop_
_entity_poly.entity_id
_entity_poly.type
_entity_poly.pdbx_seq_one_letter_code
_entity_poly.pdbx_strand_id
1 'polypeptide(L)'
;NNEVVEEQVDQHNHEKPSFMQGDIREKTDSLTTLPNFLTNQSETIVTIYQAAANYEHALEYIPCYCGCGTSVGHRNSYECFVHENNEDGSIVWDDHGTRCGVCLETAAFSISEYNKGTPLLEIREMIDNMYKEGFSKPTNTPMPPAN
;
A
#
# COMPACT_ATOMS: atom_id res chain seq x y z
N ASN A 1 17.89 9.40 38.74
CA ASN A 1 17.90 8.60 38.81
C ASN A 1 16.88 7.92 38.10
N ASN A 2 16.28 7.73 37.77
CA ASN A 2 15.32 7.02 37.37
C ASN A 2 14.65 7.55 36.25
N GLU A 3 14.66 8.60 36.07
CA GLU A 3 14.02 9.15 35.08
C GLU A 3 14.31 8.46 33.84
N VAL A 4 15.32 8.16 33.66
CA VAL A 4 15.77 7.51 32.59
C VAL A 4 14.80 6.56 32.22
N VAL A 5 14.34 6.00 33.07
CA VAL A 5 13.46 5.01 32.84
C VAL A 5 12.35 5.38 32.08
N GLU A 6 11.89 6.48 32.25
CA GLU A 6 10.74 6.76 31.64
C GLU A 6 10.83 6.72 30.23
N GLU A 7 11.84 6.94 29.74
CA GLU A 7 11.85 6.97 28.40
C GLU A 7 11.41 5.73 27.92
N GLN A 8 11.73 4.80 28.47
CA GLN A 8 11.38 3.56 28.02
C GLN A 8 9.96 3.53 27.99
N VAL A 9 9.40 4.29 28.58
CA VAL A 9 8.03 4.32 28.68
C VAL A 9 7.53 4.34 27.31
N ASP A 10 8.08 5.07 26.50
CA ASP A 10 7.59 5.20 25.22
C ASP A 10 7.47 3.91 24.58
N GLN A 11 8.24 3.07 24.88
CA GLN A 11 8.18 1.85 24.25
C GLN A 11 6.92 1.21 24.51
N HIS A 12 6.22 1.63 25.39
CA HIS A 12 4.98 1.01 25.70
C HIS A 12 4.18 0.89 24.46
N ASN A 13 4.41 1.66 23.52
CA ASN A 13 3.63 1.58 22.36
C ASN A 13 3.78 0.21 21.79
N HIS A 14 4.82 -0.45 22.08
CA HIS A 14 5.05 -1.71 21.53
C HIS A 14 4.05 -2.72 22.05
N GLU A 15 3.42 -2.41 23.09
CA GLU A 15 2.50 -3.36 23.64
C GLU A 15 1.19 -3.47 22.91
N LYS A 16 0.93 -2.62 21.97
CA LYS A 16 -0.32 -2.73 21.26
C LYS A 16 -0.26 -3.94 20.36
N PRO A 17 -1.33 -4.68 20.23
CA PRO A 17 -1.38 -5.79 19.29
C PRO A 17 -1.13 -5.23 17.90
N SER A 18 -0.46 -5.98 17.06
CA SER A 18 -0.12 -5.45 15.76
C SER A 18 -1.33 -5.02 14.93
N PHE A 19 -2.48 -5.66 15.07
CA PHE A 19 -3.62 -5.25 14.27
C PHE A 19 -4.21 -3.92 14.76
N MET A 20 -3.81 -3.43 15.94
CA MET A 20 -4.29 -2.15 16.42
C MET A 20 -3.32 -1.03 16.14
N GLN A 21 -2.19 -1.31 15.53
CA GLN A 21 -1.23 -0.28 15.26
C GLN A 21 -1.48 0.28 13.87
N GLY A 22 -1.18 1.52 13.66
CA GLY A 22 -1.25 2.09 12.34
C GLY A 22 -0.12 1.54 11.51
N ASP A 23 -0.10 1.89 10.25
CA ASP A 23 0.96 1.43 9.37
C ASP A 23 2.27 2.13 9.69
N ILE A 24 3.36 1.46 9.41
CA ILE A 24 4.67 2.03 9.57
C ILE A 24 5.02 2.73 8.27
N ARG A 25 5.48 3.94 8.35
CA ARG A 25 5.86 4.71 7.17
C ARG A 25 7.32 5.07 7.25
N GLU A 26 8.03 4.87 6.16
CA GLU A 26 9.46 5.08 6.13
C GLU A 26 9.85 5.85 4.89
N LYS A 27 10.65 6.89 5.03
CA LYS A 27 11.06 7.72 3.90
C LYS A 27 12.37 7.23 3.33
N THR A 28 12.49 7.20 2.01
CA THR A 28 13.77 6.98 1.35
C THR A 28 13.94 8.08 0.31
N ASP A 29 15.15 8.23 -0.20
CA ASP A 29 15.45 9.32 -1.12
C ASP A 29 14.91 9.11 -2.52
N SER A 30 14.60 7.90 -2.89
CA SER A 30 14.13 7.63 -4.25
C SER A 30 13.35 6.34 -4.34
N LEU A 31 12.71 6.12 -5.49
CA LEU A 31 11.99 4.89 -5.75
C LEU A 31 12.91 3.67 -5.79
N THR A 32 14.18 3.88 -6.05
CA THR A 32 15.11 2.75 -6.16
C THR A 32 15.74 2.38 -4.83
N THR A 33 15.51 3.19 -3.79
CA THR A 33 16.01 2.88 -2.45
C THR A 33 14.85 2.35 -1.64
N LEU A 34 14.84 1.05 -1.37
CA LEU A 34 13.72 0.42 -0.70
C LEU A 34 13.76 0.67 0.81
N PRO A 35 12.60 0.66 1.46
CA PRO A 35 12.56 0.91 2.90
C PRO A 35 13.08 -0.29 3.67
N ASN A 36 13.57 -0.04 4.87
CA ASN A 36 14.13 -1.10 5.70
C ASN A 36 13.10 -2.15 6.09
N PHE A 37 11.84 -1.80 6.16
CA PHE A 37 10.83 -2.78 6.57
C PHE A 37 10.69 -3.92 5.55
N LEU A 38 11.28 -3.79 4.36
CA LEU A 38 11.21 -4.86 3.39
C LEU A 38 12.37 -5.85 3.55
N THR A 39 13.32 -5.56 4.44
CA THR A 39 14.52 -6.38 4.57
C THR A 39 14.25 -7.86 4.76
N ASN A 40 13.27 -8.22 5.54
CA ASN A 40 12.99 -9.62 5.81
C ASN A 40 11.74 -10.14 5.14
N GLN A 41 11.23 -9.40 4.16
CA GLN A 41 10.04 -9.84 3.45
C GLN A 41 10.40 -10.77 2.30
N SER A 42 9.43 -11.54 1.82
CA SER A 42 9.67 -12.47 0.74
C SER A 42 10.01 -11.72 -0.55
N GLU A 43 10.67 -12.41 -1.45
CA GLU A 43 11.06 -11.83 -2.71
C GLU A 43 9.82 -11.35 -3.47
N THR A 44 8.73 -12.08 -3.37
CA THR A 44 7.49 -11.70 -4.04
C THR A 44 6.98 -10.36 -3.53
N ILE A 45 6.98 -10.16 -2.22
CA ILE A 45 6.49 -8.91 -1.65
C ILE A 45 7.40 -7.76 -2.05
N VAL A 46 8.71 -7.96 -2.02
CA VAL A 46 9.66 -6.93 -2.41
C VAL A 46 9.44 -6.55 -3.88
N THR A 47 9.23 -7.54 -4.74
CA THR A 47 9.02 -7.29 -6.16
C THR A 47 7.74 -6.48 -6.39
N ILE A 48 6.68 -6.80 -5.65
CA ILE A 48 5.42 -6.07 -5.80
C ILE A 48 5.59 -4.62 -5.35
N TYR A 49 6.34 -4.38 -4.25
CA TYR A 49 6.60 -3.02 -3.80
C TYR A 49 7.39 -2.23 -4.86
N GLN A 50 8.40 -2.86 -5.45
CA GLN A 50 9.19 -2.19 -6.48
C GLN A 50 8.31 -1.83 -7.67
N ALA A 51 7.44 -2.73 -8.06
CA ALA A 51 6.56 -2.49 -9.19
C ALA A 51 5.54 -1.41 -8.84
N ALA A 52 4.87 -1.54 -7.69
CA ALA A 52 3.82 -0.60 -7.32
C ALA A 52 4.33 0.84 -7.27
N ALA A 53 5.54 1.04 -6.78
CA ALA A 53 6.10 2.38 -6.66
C ALA A 53 6.22 3.07 -8.02
N ASN A 54 6.33 2.31 -9.08
CA ASN A 54 6.46 2.87 -10.42
C ASN A 54 5.15 2.96 -11.19
N TYR A 55 4.04 2.56 -10.56
CA TYR A 55 2.74 2.52 -11.24
C TYR A 55 1.66 3.37 -10.58
N GLU A 56 2.06 4.52 -10.00
CA GLU A 56 1.10 5.40 -9.37
C GLU A 56 -0.01 5.79 -10.34
N HIS A 57 0.35 6.11 -11.58
CA HIS A 57 -0.60 6.57 -12.56
C HIS A 57 -1.69 5.53 -12.88
N ALA A 58 -1.44 4.28 -12.56
CA ALA A 58 -2.42 3.24 -12.78
C ALA A 58 -3.12 2.90 -11.47
N LEU A 59 -2.35 2.69 -10.40
CA LEU A 59 -2.92 2.22 -9.15
C LEU A 59 -3.75 3.27 -8.41
N GLU A 60 -3.57 4.54 -8.73
CA GLU A 60 -4.38 5.56 -8.08
C GLU A 60 -5.85 5.44 -8.48
N TYR A 61 -6.16 4.73 -9.56
CA TYR A 61 -7.53 4.52 -9.99
C TYR A 61 -8.08 3.16 -9.56
N ILE A 62 -7.31 2.40 -8.78
CA ILE A 62 -7.74 1.05 -8.37
C ILE A 62 -8.08 1.10 -6.87
N PRO A 63 -9.29 0.72 -6.49
CA PRO A 63 -9.66 0.80 -5.09
C PRO A 63 -9.06 -0.31 -4.25
N CYS A 64 -9.08 -0.13 -2.95
CA CYS A 64 -8.63 -1.15 -2.02
C CYS A 64 -9.84 -1.84 -1.42
N TYR A 65 -9.84 -3.15 -1.42
CA TYR A 65 -10.95 -3.96 -0.89
C TYR A 65 -10.59 -4.65 0.42
N CYS A 66 -9.48 -4.31 1.03
CA CYS A 66 -9.05 -5.02 2.24
C CYS A 66 -9.79 -4.60 3.50
N GLY A 67 -10.53 -3.52 3.43
CA GLY A 67 -11.27 -3.06 4.60
C GLY A 67 -10.45 -2.18 5.53
N CYS A 68 -9.17 -2.01 5.27
CA CYS A 68 -8.33 -1.21 6.14
C CYS A 68 -8.19 0.23 5.68
N GLY A 69 -8.66 0.55 4.47
CA GLY A 69 -8.45 1.88 3.92
C GLY A 69 -8.97 2.99 4.79
N THR A 70 -10.18 2.81 5.34
CA THR A 70 -10.77 3.84 6.16
C THR A 70 -9.99 4.07 7.44
N SER A 71 -9.56 2.98 8.08
CA SER A 71 -8.90 3.13 9.38
C SER A 71 -7.48 3.65 9.27
N VAL A 72 -6.79 3.43 8.15
CA VAL A 72 -5.43 3.91 7.99
C VAL A 72 -5.32 5.02 6.96
N GLY A 73 -6.43 5.46 6.39
CA GLY A 73 -6.41 6.60 5.50
C GLY A 73 -6.00 6.34 4.06
N HIS A 74 -6.00 5.11 3.62
CA HIS A 74 -5.64 4.82 2.22
C HIS A 74 -6.84 5.07 1.33
N ARG A 75 -6.61 5.74 0.22
CA ARG A 75 -7.69 6.10 -0.71
C ARG A 75 -7.72 5.19 -1.93
N ASN A 76 -6.64 4.47 -2.20
CA ASN A 76 -6.55 3.62 -3.38
C ASN A 76 -5.46 2.58 -3.16
N SER A 77 -5.28 1.71 -4.14
CA SER A 77 -4.33 0.62 -4.04
C SER A 77 -2.90 1.11 -3.90
N TYR A 78 -2.56 2.22 -4.55
CA TYR A 78 -1.20 2.73 -4.49
C TYR A 78 -0.81 3.06 -3.05
N GLU A 79 -1.74 3.61 -2.28
CA GLU A 79 -1.42 4.06 -0.92
C GLU A 79 -1.20 2.92 0.07
N CYS A 80 -1.48 1.70 -0.31
CA CYS A 80 -1.12 0.56 0.52
C CYS A 80 0.39 0.33 0.51
N PHE A 81 1.07 0.89 -0.47
CA PHE A 81 2.52 0.68 -0.64
C PHE A 81 3.30 1.98 -0.49
N VAL A 82 2.75 3.09 -0.97
CA VAL A 82 3.44 4.37 -0.94
C VAL A 82 2.51 5.43 -0.36
N HIS A 83 2.92 6.04 0.73
CA HIS A 83 2.11 7.07 1.40
C HIS A 83 2.29 8.41 0.70
N GLU A 84 3.50 8.76 0.30
CA GLU A 84 3.77 10.01 -0.41
C GLU A 84 4.83 9.82 -1.47
N ASN A 85 4.60 10.42 -2.61
CA ASN A 85 5.58 10.41 -3.69
C ASN A 85 5.86 11.89 -3.94
N ASN A 86 6.99 12.37 -3.50
CA ASN A 86 7.28 13.79 -3.46
C ASN A 86 7.96 14.31 -4.72
N GLU A 87 7.78 15.61 -4.98
CA GLU A 87 8.37 16.20 -6.17
C GLU A 87 9.88 16.14 -6.20
N ASP A 88 10.53 16.10 -5.06
CA ASP A 88 11.98 16.04 -5.02
C ASP A 88 12.49 14.62 -5.24
N GLY A 89 11.61 13.69 -5.51
CA GLY A 89 12.00 12.30 -5.76
C GLY A 89 11.96 11.40 -4.54
N SER A 90 11.79 11.98 -3.36
CA SER A 90 11.76 11.16 -2.15
C SER A 90 10.40 10.46 -2.05
N ILE A 91 10.40 9.33 -1.39
CA ILE A 91 9.21 8.50 -1.24
C ILE A 91 8.99 8.21 0.23
N VAL A 92 7.75 8.27 0.68
CA VAL A 92 7.40 7.78 2.01
C VAL A 92 6.63 6.49 1.78
N TRP A 93 7.24 5.37 2.12
CA TRP A 93 6.66 4.06 1.89
C TRP A 93 5.71 3.69 3.03
N ASP A 94 4.75 2.81 2.75
CA ASP A 94 3.79 2.36 3.75
C ASP A 94 3.90 0.84 3.82
N ASP A 95 4.01 0.29 5.01
CA ASP A 95 4.23 -1.15 5.14
C ASP A 95 2.92 -1.96 5.12
N HIS A 96 1.78 -1.32 4.91
CA HIS A 96 0.50 -2.03 4.91
C HIS A 96 0.50 -3.19 3.92
N GLY A 97 1.09 -3.02 2.75
CA GLY A 97 1.11 -4.08 1.76
C GLY A 97 1.83 -5.33 2.21
N THR A 98 2.71 -5.25 3.22
CA THR A 98 3.43 -6.45 3.65
C THR A 98 2.52 -7.40 4.42
N ARG A 99 1.36 -6.90 4.86
CA ARG A 99 0.46 -7.68 5.69
C ARG A 99 -0.90 -7.92 5.06
N CYS A 100 -1.10 -7.49 3.82
CA CYS A 100 -2.41 -7.56 3.24
C CYS A 100 -2.41 -8.29 1.91
N GLY A 101 -2.87 -9.53 1.91
CA GLY A 101 -2.91 -10.33 0.69
C GLY A 101 -3.79 -9.72 -0.40
N VAL A 102 -4.89 -9.08 -0.02
CA VAL A 102 -5.78 -8.46 -0.99
C VAL A 102 -5.06 -7.29 -1.67
N CYS A 103 -4.29 -6.51 -0.91
CA CYS A 103 -3.56 -5.39 -1.48
C CYS A 103 -2.48 -5.88 -2.44
N LEU A 104 -1.76 -6.92 -2.05
CA LEU A 104 -0.69 -7.47 -2.89
C LEU A 104 -1.27 -8.05 -4.18
N GLU A 105 -2.37 -8.78 -4.08
CA GLU A 105 -2.99 -9.40 -5.23
C GLU A 105 -3.56 -8.35 -6.17
N THR A 106 -4.19 -7.33 -5.63
CA THR A 106 -4.77 -6.27 -6.43
C THR A 106 -3.69 -5.53 -7.23
N ALA A 107 -2.58 -5.21 -6.57
CA ALA A 107 -1.51 -4.50 -7.25
C ALA A 107 -0.87 -5.38 -8.33
N ALA A 108 -0.57 -6.61 -7.99
CA ALA A 108 0.09 -7.51 -8.94
C ALA A 108 -0.79 -7.74 -10.17
N PHE A 109 -2.09 -7.98 -9.95
CA PHE A 109 -3.00 -8.22 -11.06
C PHE A 109 -3.12 -6.97 -11.92
N SER A 110 -3.31 -5.82 -11.30
CA SER A 110 -3.52 -4.59 -12.02
C SER A 110 -2.31 -4.20 -12.88
N ILE A 111 -1.11 -4.35 -12.31
CA ILE A 111 0.11 -4.02 -13.04
C ILE A 111 0.31 -5.00 -14.19
N SER A 112 0.04 -6.27 -13.96
CA SER A 112 0.19 -7.28 -15.01
C SER A 112 -0.75 -6.97 -16.16
N GLU A 113 -2.01 -6.62 -15.88
CA GLU A 113 -2.96 -6.32 -16.94
C GLU A 113 -2.58 -5.02 -17.65
N TYR A 114 -2.10 -4.04 -16.90
CA TYR A 114 -1.72 -2.77 -17.48
C TYR A 114 -0.57 -3.00 -18.49
N ASN A 115 0.37 -3.85 -18.12
CA ASN A 115 1.51 -4.13 -19.00
C ASN A 115 1.12 -4.92 -20.25
N LYS A 116 -0.01 -5.60 -20.21
CA LYS A 116 -0.50 -6.31 -21.39
C LYS A 116 -1.24 -5.35 -22.30
N GLY A 117 -1.47 -4.12 -21.89
CA GLY A 117 -2.21 -3.15 -22.70
C GLY A 117 -3.68 -3.04 -22.36
N THR A 118 -4.15 -3.71 -21.33
CA THR A 118 -5.56 -3.64 -20.95
C THR A 118 -5.88 -2.23 -20.48
N PRO A 119 -6.96 -1.59 -20.97
CA PRO A 119 -7.29 -0.24 -20.54
C PRO A 119 -7.60 -0.17 -19.04
N LEU A 120 -7.22 0.92 -18.40
CA LEU A 120 -7.42 1.07 -16.96
C LEU A 120 -8.87 0.92 -16.54
N LEU A 121 -9.81 1.41 -17.33
CA LEU A 121 -11.21 1.27 -16.97
C LEU A 121 -11.59 -0.21 -16.91
N GLU A 122 -11.09 -1.00 -17.83
CA GLU A 122 -11.38 -2.41 -17.86
C GLU A 122 -10.73 -3.11 -16.68
N ILE A 123 -9.50 -2.72 -16.33
CA ILE A 123 -8.82 -3.31 -15.17
C ILE A 123 -9.63 -3.00 -13.92
N ARG A 124 -10.11 -1.75 -13.77
CA ARG A 124 -10.90 -1.36 -12.64
C ARG A 124 -12.16 -2.24 -12.53
N GLU A 125 -12.80 -2.49 -13.66
CA GLU A 125 -14.00 -3.33 -13.66
C GLU A 125 -13.67 -4.77 -13.29
N MET A 126 -12.53 -5.27 -13.72
CA MET A 126 -12.12 -6.61 -13.36
C MET A 126 -11.88 -6.72 -11.85
N ILE A 127 -11.22 -5.72 -11.27
CA ILE A 127 -10.96 -5.72 -9.83
C ILE A 127 -12.27 -5.62 -9.06
N ASP A 128 -13.18 -4.74 -9.48
CA ASP A 128 -14.45 -4.60 -8.80
C ASP A 128 -15.22 -5.92 -8.85
N ASN A 129 -15.14 -6.66 -9.95
CA ASN A 129 -15.83 -7.94 -10.04
C ASN A 129 -15.17 -9.02 -9.20
N MET A 130 -13.85 -9.01 -9.10
CA MET A 130 -13.14 -10.02 -8.32
C MET A 130 -13.46 -9.91 -6.83
N TYR A 131 -13.70 -8.69 -6.35
CA TYR A 131 -13.86 -8.47 -4.93
C TYR A 131 -15.26 -7.99 -4.50
N LYS A 132 -16.23 -8.09 -5.39
CA LYS A 132 -17.53 -7.55 -5.05
C LYS A 132 -18.28 -8.34 -3.99
N GLU A 133 -17.96 -9.61 -3.82
CA GLU A 133 -18.60 -10.41 -2.82
C GLU A 133 -17.59 -11.05 -1.89
N GLY A 134 -17.88 -11.08 -0.62
CA GLY A 134 -16.98 -11.73 0.34
C GLY A 134 -15.83 -10.85 0.82
N PHE A 135 -15.80 -9.59 0.38
CA PHE A 135 -14.75 -8.67 0.78
C PHE A 135 -15.35 -7.37 1.30
N SER A 136 -14.53 -6.50 1.85
CA SER A 136 -15.01 -5.26 2.38
C SER A 136 -15.41 -4.32 1.26
N LYS A 137 -16.11 -3.25 1.59
CA LYS A 137 -16.45 -2.25 0.60
C LYS A 137 -15.18 -1.60 0.08
N PRO A 138 -15.15 -1.23 -1.20
CA PRO A 138 -13.94 -0.61 -1.74
C PRO A 138 -13.73 0.79 -1.20
N THR A 139 -12.49 1.25 -1.24
CA THR A 139 -12.22 2.64 -0.93
C THR A 139 -12.82 3.49 -2.05
N ASN A 140 -13.07 4.77 -1.75
CA ASN A 140 -13.70 5.65 -2.70
C ASN A 140 -12.65 6.23 -3.65
N THR A 141 -12.51 5.62 -4.82
CA THR A 141 -11.51 6.06 -5.81
C THR A 141 -12.19 6.53 -7.05
N PRO A 142 -11.63 7.55 -7.73
CA PRO A 142 -12.26 8.03 -8.97
C PRO A 142 -12.14 6.97 -10.05
N MET A 143 -13.06 7.00 -10.99
CA MET A 143 -13.00 6.09 -12.12
C MET A 143 -11.92 6.57 -13.07
N PRO A 144 -11.21 5.66 -13.72
CA PRO A 144 -10.19 6.07 -14.67
C PRO A 144 -10.82 6.71 -15.89
N PRO A 145 -10.08 7.58 -16.57
CA PRO A 145 -10.61 8.19 -17.78
C PRO A 145 -10.85 7.10 -18.81
N ALA A 146 -11.84 7.34 -19.65
CA ALA A 146 -12.12 6.38 -20.68
C ALA A 146 -11.09 6.59 -21.76
N ASN A 147 -10.62 5.61 -22.34
CA ASN A 147 -9.79 5.75 -23.48
C ASN A 147 -8.79 4.68 -23.53
#